data_ed956e5676bdbb4e4fac23af0ee18ba5
#
_entry.id   ed956e5676bdbb4e4fac23af0ee18ba5
#
_cell.length_a   1.000
_cell.length_b   1.000
_cell.length_c   1.000
_cell.angle_alpha   90.00
_cell.angle_beta   90.00
_cell.angle_gamma   90.00
#
_symmetry.space_group_name_H-M   'P 1'
#
loop_
_entity.id
_entity.type
_entity.pdbx_description
1 polymer ?
#
loop_
_entity_poly.entity_id
_entity_poly.type
_entity_poly.pdbx_seq_one_letter_code
_entity_poly.pdbx_strand_id
1 'polypeptide(L)'
;MKNLIFIVWATMALPSAYAQRVTAPEGKTYVYKEANGVSRELEIYFPKAKQGPKKPVPGIIMFHGGGWGGGTRDQFRYLCHYFSTRGLVAATVTYKLAPKARTEEAKSTESRKRVCITDAKSAIRWYKQNADELGIDPKRIIAGGGSAGGHISLLATTTPGLNDPNDPKGYDTSVAAYLLFNPALSAGDAKDPEVDFLQQLKADFPPSIAFFGSEDNWMKKGWDPAYDKMKSLGVKSADFRIAEGMGHGFFNRQPWADVTLIAADKFLKELGFIEGEPTLAAPKTGEKLAKRP
;
A
#
# COMPACT_ATOMS: atom_id res chain seq x y z
N MET A 1 35.91 38.97 46.55
CA MET A 1 34.55 38.58 46.22
C MET A 1 34.53 38.17 44.74
N LYS A 2 34.45 36.87 44.48
CA LYS A 2 34.45 36.32 43.09
C LYS A 2 32.98 36.09 42.67
N ASN A 3 32.52 36.84 41.68
CA ASN A 3 31.18 36.67 41.12
C ASN A 3 31.20 35.44 40.18
N LEU A 4 30.44 34.38 40.56
CA LEU A 4 30.13 33.23 39.71
C LEU A 4 28.93 33.60 38.83
N ILE A 5 29.16 33.68 37.52
CA ILE A 5 28.09 33.81 36.52
C ILE A 5 27.63 32.40 36.18
N PHE A 6 26.40 32.05 36.57
CA PHE A 6 25.73 30.84 36.13
C PHE A 6 25.10 31.10 34.74
N ILE A 7 25.65 30.45 33.71
CA ILE A 7 25.03 30.39 32.39
C ILE A 7 24.01 29.24 32.43
N VAL A 8 22.74 29.58 32.47
CA VAL A 8 21.63 28.62 32.31
C VAL A 8 21.45 28.34 30.82
N TRP A 9 21.81 27.16 30.41
CA TRP A 9 21.46 26.65 29.06
C TRP A 9 19.98 26.27 29.08
N ALA A 10 19.12 27.11 28.50
CA ALA A 10 17.74 26.74 28.19
C ALA A 10 17.76 25.78 26.99
N THR A 11 17.63 24.49 27.25
CA THR A 11 17.32 23.51 26.21
C THR A 11 15.89 23.76 25.75
N MET A 12 15.73 24.49 24.64
CA MET A 12 14.45 24.52 23.93
C MET A 12 14.19 23.12 23.41
N ALA A 13 13.33 22.38 24.11
CA ALA A 13 12.73 21.18 23.56
C ALA A 13 11.85 21.62 22.38
N LEU A 14 12.31 21.36 21.16
CA LEU A 14 11.47 21.50 19.98
C LEU A 14 10.25 20.58 20.17
N PRO A 15 9.02 21.11 20.03
CA PRO A 15 7.85 20.25 20.12
C PRO A 15 7.94 19.21 19.02
N SER A 16 7.85 17.94 19.41
CA SER A 16 7.80 16.80 18.49
C SER A 16 6.55 16.94 17.59
N ALA A 17 6.71 17.56 16.42
CA ALA A 17 5.68 17.70 15.39
C ALA A 17 5.29 16.34 14.75
N TYR A 18 5.86 15.24 15.22
CA TYR A 18 5.78 13.91 14.62
C TYR A 18 4.61 13.04 15.03
N ALA A 19 3.61 13.58 15.74
CA ALA A 19 2.64 12.74 16.43
C ALA A 19 1.25 12.63 15.79
N GLN A 20 0.90 13.43 14.80
CA GLN A 20 -0.48 13.45 14.31
C GLN A 20 -0.72 12.42 13.22
N ARG A 21 -1.57 11.42 13.51
CA ARG A 21 -2.10 10.49 12.52
C ARG A 21 -2.94 11.28 11.51
N VAL A 22 -2.74 11.00 10.23
CA VAL A 22 -3.59 11.59 9.18
C VAL A 22 -4.99 10.98 9.23
N THR A 23 -6.00 11.83 9.09
CA THR A 23 -7.41 11.43 9.03
C THR A 23 -8.01 11.89 7.72
N ALA A 24 -9.04 11.18 7.25
CA ALA A 24 -9.84 11.56 6.11
C ALA A 24 -11.31 11.19 6.37
N PRO A 25 -12.27 11.84 5.69
CA PRO A 25 -13.66 11.42 5.75
C PRO A 25 -13.82 9.98 5.26
N GLU A 26 -14.89 9.32 5.68
CA GLU A 26 -15.22 7.98 5.20
C GLU A 26 -15.72 8.01 3.75
N GLY A 27 -15.36 6.98 2.98
CA GLY A 27 -15.86 6.73 1.65
C GLY A 27 -17.17 5.94 1.65
N LYS A 28 -17.66 5.56 0.48
CA LYS A 28 -18.84 4.70 0.35
C LYS A 28 -18.42 3.23 0.53
N THR A 29 -19.07 2.53 1.44
CA THR A 29 -18.79 1.10 1.72
C THR A 29 -19.58 0.17 0.80
N TYR A 30 -18.89 -0.87 0.30
CA TYR A 30 -19.46 -1.97 -0.48
C TYR A 30 -18.99 -3.30 0.09
N VAL A 31 -19.88 -4.29 0.12
CA VAL A 31 -19.54 -5.66 0.49
C VAL A 31 -19.09 -6.41 -0.77
N TYR A 32 -17.87 -6.94 -0.76
CA TYR A 32 -17.35 -7.74 -1.87
C TYR A 32 -17.44 -9.24 -1.64
N LYS A 33 -17.60 -9.65 -0.37
CA LYS A 33 -17.64 -11.06 0.02
C LYS A 33 -18.34 -11.22 1.36
N GLU A 34 -19.18 -12.24 1.45
CA GLU A 34 -19.71 -12.75 2.72
C GLU A 34 -19.08 -14.11 3.02
N ALA A 35 -18.49 -14.26 4.19
CA ALA A 35 -17.86 -15.51 4.61
C ALA A 35 -18.07 -15.77 6.10
N ASN A 36 -18.71 -16.89 6.44
CA ASN A 36 -19.00 -17.31 7.83
C ASN A 36 -19.70 -16.21 8.66
N GLY A 37 -20.67 -15.53 8.07
CA GLY A 37 -21.45 -14.46 8.72
C GLY A 37 -20.65 -13.16 8.93
N VAL A 38 -19.51 -13.00 8.28
CA VAL A 38 -18.68 -11.77 8.35
C VAL A 38 -18.53 -11.16 6.97
N SER A 39 -19.01 -9.92 6.83
CA SER A 39 -18.85 -9.13 5.61
C SER A 39 -17.40 -8.71 5.42
N ARG A 40 -16.90 -8.82 4.19
CA ARG A 40 -15.64 -8.24 3.73
C ARG A 40 -15.97 -7.06 2.84
N GLU A 41 -15.35 -5.93 3.10
CA GLU A 41 -15.79 -4.66 2.56
C GLU A 41 -14.66 -3.89 1.87
N LEU A 42 -15.05 -3.11 0.85
CA LEU A 42 -14.25 -2.03 0.32
C LEU A 42 -14.88 -0.70 0.75
N GLU A 43 -14.05 0.25 1.10
CA GLU A 43 -14.45 1.64 1.26
C GLU A 43 -13.91 2.43 0.07
N ILE A 44 -14.80 2.98 -0.76
CA ILE A 44 -14.49 3.53 -2.08
C ILE A 44 -14.70 5.05 -2.07
N TYR A 45 -13.72 5.75 -2.61
CA TYR A 45 -13.70 7.20 -2.81
C TYR A 45 -13.81 7.49 -4.30
N PHE A 46 -14.79 8.28 -4.66
CA PHE A 46 -15.06 8.67 -6.05
C PHE A 46 -14.54 10.07 -6.35
N PRO A 47 -14.03 10.32 -7.56
CA PRO A 47 -13.70 11.67 -7.96
C PRO A 47 -14.97 12.52 -8.03
N LYS A 48 -14.83 13.84 -7.78
CA LYS A 48 -15.94 14.76 -8.02
C LYS A 48 -16.37 14.68 -9.48
N ALA A 49 -17.66 14.54 -9.71
CA ALA A 49 -18.22 14.44 -11.06
C ALA A 49 -17.82 15.66 -11.89
N LYS A 50 -17.06 15.42 -12.96
CA LYS A 50 -16.88 16.42 -14.02
C LYS A 50 -18.14 16.40 -14.92
N GLN A 51 -18.62 17.56 -15.35
CA GLN A 51 -19.71 17.64 -16.33
C GLN A 51 -19.20 17.06 -17.67
N GLY A 52 -19.94 16.13 -18.26
CA GLY A 52 -19.63 15.50 -19.54
C GLY A 52 -19.77 13.97 -19.55
N PRO A 53 -19.59 13.29 -20.70
CA PRO A 53 -19.64 11.83 -20.76
C PRO A 53 -18.56 11.23 -19.84
N LYS A 54 -18.98 10.35 -18.91
CA LYS A 54 -18.09 9.70 -17.94
C LYS A 54 -17.21 8.68 -18.67
N LYS A 55 -15.98 9.07 -18.98
CA LYS A 55 -14.96 8.08 -19.39
C LYS A 55 -14.49 7.30 -18.15
N PRO A 56 -14.29 5.97 -18.26
CA PRO A 56 -13.70 5.20 -17.19
C PRO A 56 -12.34 5.79 -16.78
N VAL A 57 -12.09 5.87 -15.46
CA VAL A 57 -10.86 6.40 -14.87
C VAL A 57 -10.02 5.27 -14.26
N PRO A 58 -8.71 5.49 -13.99
CA PRO A 58 -7.92 4.51 -13.28
C PRO A 58 -8.48 4.21 -11.88
N GLY A 59 -8.30 2.97 -11.43
CA GLY A 59 -8.68 2.51 -10.10
C GLY A 59 -7.45 2.33 -9.20
N ILE A 60 -7.60 2.58 -7.90
CA ILE A 60 -6.62 2.21 -6.87
C ILE A 60 -7.28 1.25 -5.89
N ILE A 61 -6.57 0.19 -5.49
CA ILE A 61 -6.99 -0.74 -4.44
C ILE A 61 -5.85 -0.96 -3.43
N MET A 62 -6.10 -0.58 -2.16
CA MET A 62 -5.09 -0.55 -1.09
C MET A 62 -5.41 -1.53 0.03
N PHE A 63 -4.42 -2.31 0.44
CA PHE A 63 -4.50 -3.30 1.51
C PHE A 63 -3.73 -2.81 2.75
N HIS A 64 -4.38 -2.82 3.91
CA HIS A 64 -3.78 -2.32 5.14
C HIS A 64 -2.71 -3.27 5.71
N GLY A 65 -1.80 -2.74 6.52
CA GLY A 65 -0.84 -3.50 7.31
C GLY A 65 -1.46 -4.10 8.58
N GLY A 66 -0.60 -4.67 9.42
CA GLY A 66 -0.99 -5.24 10.71
C GLY A 66 -0.56 -6.69 10.93
N GLY A 67 0.53 -7.14 10.26
CA GLY A 67 1.15 -8.44 10.48
C GLY A 67 0.23 -9.62 10.15
N TRP A 68 -0.64 -9.47 9.14
CA TRP A 68 -1.63 -10.47 8.69
C TRP A 68 -2.68 -10.87 9.73
N GLY A 69 -2.66 -10.28 10.92
CA GLY A 69 -3.56 -10.63 12.02
C GLY A 69 -4.19 -9.42 12.73
N GLY A 70 -4.01 -8.23 12.21
CA GLY A 70 -4.54 -6.97 12.75
C GLY A 70 -4.61 -5.87 11.71
N GLY A 71 -4.89 -4.64 12.18
CA GLY A 71 -5.04 -3.48 11.32
C GLY A 71 -6.47 -3.28 10.81
N THR A 72 -6.70 -2.15 10.17
CA THR A 72 -7.98 -1.76 9.57
C THR A 72 -7.76 -1.00 8.26
N ARG A 73 -8.79 -0.97 7.40
CA ARG A 73 -8.80 -0.20 6.15
C ARG A 73 -8.56 1.30 6.34
N ASP A 74 -8.76 1.83 7.54
CA ASP A 74 -8.56 3.25 7.87
C ASP A 74 -7.15 3.75 7.55
N GLN A 75 -6.16 2.83 7.53
CA GLN A 75 -4.76 3.15 7.22
C GLN A 75 -4.62 3.90 5.90
N PHE A 76 -5.44 3.57 4.91
CA PHE A 76 -5.33 4.16 3.57
C PHE A 76 -6.47 5.11 3.20
N ARG A 77 -7.34 5.49 4.15
CA ARG A 77 -8.39 6.49 3.90
C ARG A 77 -7.83 7.79 3.35
N TYR A 78 -6.77 8.30 3.96
CA TYR A 78 -6.14 9.56 3.54
C TYR A 78 -5.60 9.48 2.11
N LEU A 79 -4.89 8.41 1.76
CA LEU A 79 -4.40 8.14 0.41
C LEU A 79 -5.56 8.04 -0.59
N CYS A 80 -6.57 7.24 -0.28
CA CYS A 80 -7.71 7.02 -1.18
C CYS A 80 -8.52 8.32 -1.39
N HIS A 81 -8.74 9.09 -0.33
CA HIS A 81 -9.37 10.40 -0.43
C HIS A 81 -8.55 11.35 -1.30
N TYR A 82 -7.23 11.43 -1.10
CA TYR A 82 -6.35 12.26 -1.92
C TYR A 82 -6.44 11.88 -3.40
N PHE A 83 -6.25 10.62 -3.76
CA PHE A 83 -6.28 10.20 -5.15
C PHE A 83 -7.67 10.33 -5.80
N SER A 84 -8.75 10.28 -5.03
CA SER A 84 -10.07 10.63 -5.56
C SER A 84 -10.16 12.09 -6.00
N THR A 85 -9.48 13.02 -5.30
CA THR A 85 -9.39 14.42 -5.73
C THR A 85 -8.53 14.60 -6.99
N ARG A 86 -7.66 13.62 -7.26
CA ARG A 86 -6.81 13.56 -8.46
C ARG A 86 -7.49 12.88 -9.65
N GLY A 87 -8.76 12.48 -9.51
CA GLY A 87 -9.58 11.93 -10.58
C GLY A 87 -9.61 10.41 -10.68
N LEU A 88 -9.11 9.67 -9.69
CA LEU A 88 -9.15 8.22 -9.63
C LEU A 88 -10.29 7.72 -8.75
N VAL A 89 -10.79 6.53 -9.02
CA VAL A 89 -11.60 5.80 -8.04
C VAL A 89 -10.65 5.03 -7.14
N ALA A 90 -10.69 5.27 -5.83
CA ALA A 90 -9.72 4.68 -4.91
C ALA A 90 -10.39 3.91 -3.78
N ALA A 91 -9.96 2.68 -3.54
CA ALA A 91 -10.53 1.77 -2.55
C ALA A 91 -9.51 1.37 -1.50
N THR A 92 -9.96 1.28 -0.25
CA THR A 92 -9.24 0.61 0.84
C THR A 92 -10.06 -0.57 1.35
N VAL A 93 -9.42 -1.70 1.66
CA VAL A 93 -10.05 -3.02 1.75
C VAL A 93 -9.92 -3.59 3.16
N THR A 94 -11.01 -4.18 3.69
CA THR A 94 -10.91 -5.17 4.76
C THR A 94 -10.72 -6.55 4.14
N TYR A 95 -9.88 -7.39 4.73
CA TYR A 95 -9.65 -8.77 4.32
C TYR A 95 -9.63 -9.67 5.56
N LYS A 96 -9.75 -10.98 5.36
CA LYS A 96 -9.74 -11.93 6.47
C LYS A 96 -8.42 -11.84 7.21
N LEU A 97 -8.48 -11.48 8.49
CA LEU A 97 -7.34 -11.50 9.38
C LEU A 97 -7.21 -12.90 9.99
N ALA A 98 -6.01 -13.42 10.05
CA ALA A 98 -5.76 -14.66 10.76
C ALA A 98 -5.99 -14.47 12.27
N PRO A 99 -6.57 -15.44 12.96
CA PRO A 99 -6.78 -15.33 14.41
C PRO A 99 -5.45 -15.07 15.12
N LYS A 100 -5.46 -14.15 16.05
CA LYS A 100 -4.32 -13.95 16.98
C LYS A 100 -4.16 -15.10 17.98
N ALA A 101 -5.04 -16.11 17.92
CA ALA A 101 -5.11 -17.18 18.88
C ALA A 101 -3.83 -18.03 18.87
N ARG A 102 -3.42 -18.46 20.08
CA ARG A 102 -2.28 -19.33 20.35
C ARG A 102 -2.56 -20.81 20.00
N THR A 103 -3.40 -21.10 19.02
CA THR A 103 -3.66 -22.45 18.54
C THR A 103 -2.55 -22.90 17.60
N GLU A 104 -2.33 -24.20 17.45
CA GLU A 104 -1.32 -24.75 16.53
C GLU A 104 -1.55 -24.26 15.08
N GLU A 105 -2.82 -24.16 14.67
CA GLU A 105 -3.23 -23.59 13.38
C GLU A 105 -2.86 -22.11 13.22
N ALA A 106 -2.88 -21.34 14.31
CA ALA A 106 -2.50 -19.92 14.32
C ALA A 106 -0.99 -19.69 14.43
N LYS A 107 -0.19 -20.71 14.67
CA LYS A 107 1.28 -20.62 14.74
C LYS A 107 1.95 -20.57 13.38
N SER A 108 1.28 -20.99 12.30
CA SER A 108 1.81 -20.94 10.95
C SER A 108 1.59 -19.53 10.36
N THR A 109 2.66 -18.75 10.23
CA THR A 109 2.66 -17.47 9.52
C THR A 109 2.29 -17.66 8.04
N GLU A 110 2.55 -18.81 7.47
CA GLU A 110 2.20 -19.19 6.12
C GLU A 110 0.67 -19.29 5.94
N SER A 111 -0.02 -19.96 6.87
CA SER A 111 -1.49 -20.04 6.88
C SER A 111 -2.15 -18.64 6.92
N ARG A 112 -1.59 -17.73 7.73
CA ARG A 112 -2.08 -16.33 7.81
C ARG A 112 -1.94 -15.60 6.49
N LYS A 113 -0.79 -15.73 5.83
CA LYS A 113 -0.52 -15.08 4.55
C LYS A 113 -1.47 -15.58 3.48
N ARG A 114 -1.64 -16.91 3.35
CA ARG A 114 -2.55 -17.54 2.38
C ARG A 114 -3.96 -17.01 2.46
N VAL A 115 -4.51 -16.99 3.68
CA VAL A 115 -5.89 -16.52 3.93
C VAL A 115 -6.08 -15.07 3.52
N CYS A 116 -5.13 -14.19 3.87
CA CYS A 116 -5.19 -12.78 3.51
C CYS A 116 -5.08 -12.56 1.99
N ILE A 117 -4.20 -13.33 1.32
CA ILE A 117 -4.01 -13.26 -0.13
C ILE A 117 -5.26 -13.71 -0.88
N THR A 118 -5.91 -14.79 -0.42
CA THR A 118 -7.16 -15.29 -1.02
C THR A 118 -8.25 -14.24 -0.99
N ASP A 119 -8.48 -13.57 0.15
CA ASP A 119 -9.48 -12.51 0.25
C ASP A 119 -9.11 -11.27 -0.59
N ALA A 120 -7.81 -10.93 -0.66
CA ALA A 120 -7.36 -9.83 -1.51
C ALA A 120 -7.61 -10.09 -3.00
N LYS A 121 -7.44 -11.35 -3.46
CA LYS A 121 -7.82 -11.75 -4.82
C LYS A 121 -9.31 -11.58 -5.07
N SER A 122 -10.14 -12.01 -4.12
CA SER A 122 -11.60 -11.82 -4.19
C SER A 122 -11.95 -10.33 -4.32
N ALA A 123 -11.31 -9.45 -3.53
CA ALA A 123 -11.54 -8.00 -3.60
C ALA A 123 -11.15 -7.41 -4.96
N ILE A 124 -9.99 -7.80 -5.52
CA ILE A 124 -9.55 -7.32 -6.85
C ILE A 124 -10.52 -7.78 -7.94
N ARG A 125 -10.98 -9.04 -7.90
CA ARG A 125 -11.95 -9.57 -8.87
C ARG A 125 -13.29 -8.86 -8.78
N TRP A 126 -13.78 -8.64 -7.57
CA TRP A 126 -15.01 -7.88 -7.35
C TRP A 126 -14.88 -6.45 -7.90
N TYR A 127 -13.74 -5.80 -7.66
CA TYR A 127 -13.46 -4.45 -8.13
C TYR A 127 -13.46 -4.36 -9.66
N LYS A 128 -12.92 -5.38 -10.34
CA LYS A 128 -12.96 -5.51 -11.80
C LYS A 128 -14.37 -5.87 -12.33
N GLN A 129 -15.06 -6.76 -11.66
CA GLN A 129 -16.42 -7.14 -12.03
C GLN A 129 -17.39 -5.95 -12.04
N ASN A 130 -17.23 -5.05 -11.08
CA ASN A 130 -18.07 -3.87 -10.92
C ASN A 130 -17.47 -2.61 -11.58
N ALA A 131 -16.48 -2.77 -12.46
CA ALA A 131 -15.74 -1.65 -13.05
C ALA A 131 -16.64 -0.65 -13.77
N ASP A 132 -17.65 -1.10 -14.52
CA ASP A 132 -18.59 -0.24 -15.25
C ASP A 132 -19.44 0.59 -14.28
N GLU A 133 -19.99 -0.03 -13.23
CA GLU A 133 -20.80 0.67 -12.20
C GLU A 133 -19.94 1.69 -11.44
N LEU A 134 -18.70 1.33 -11.13
CA LEU A 134 -17.77 2.17 -10.40
C LEU A 134 -17.11 3.24 -11.28
N GLY A 135 -17.25 3.16 -12.61
CA GLY A 135 -16.63 4.07 -13.56
C GLY A 135 -15.12 3.88 -13.68
N ILE A 136 -14.61 2.66 -13.53
CA ILE A 136 -13.19 2.31 -13.55
C ILE A 136 -12.82 1.64 -14.88
N ASP A 137 -11.62 1.94 -15.38
CA ASP A 137 -10.99 1.12 -16.40
C ASP A 137 -10.32 -0.11 -15.74
N PRO A 138 -10.84 -1.35 -15.96
CA PRO A 138 -10.32 -2.54 -15.31
C PRO A 138 -8.90 -2.91 -15.75
N LYS A 139 -8.38 -2.31 -16.83
CA LYS A 139 -7.00 -2.46 -17.31
C LYS A 139 -6.03 -1.45 -16.66
N ARG A 140 -6.55 -0.46 -15.96
CA ARG A 140 -5.77 0.63 -15.34
C ARG A 140 -5.94 0.64 -13.81
N ILE A 141 -5.85 -0.54 -13.20
CA ILE A 141 -5.91 -0.68 -11.73
C ILE A 141 -4.50 -0.65 -11.15
N ILE A 142 -4.32 0.16 -10.12
CA ILE A 142 -3.11 0.25 -9.31
C ILE A 142 -3.38 -0.49 -8.00
N ALA A 143 -2.56 -1.47 -7.64
CA ALA A 143 -2.63 -2.13 -6.34
C ALA A 143 -1.57 -1.60 -5.39
N GLY A 144 -1.78 -1.74 -4.10
CA GLY A 144 -0.78 -1.38 -3.14
C GLY A 144 -1.14 -1.72 -1.70
N GLY A 145 -0.27 -1.32 -0.79
CA GLY A 145 -0.51 -1.54 0.62
C GLY A 145 0.70 -1.27 1.48
N GLY A 146 0.48 -1.32 2.81
CA GLY A 146 1.50 -1.10 3.81
C GLY A 146 1.89 -2.39 4.53
N SER A 147 3.18 -2.61 4.78
CA SER A 147 3.65 -3.76 5.57
C SER A 147 3.10 -5.10 5.04
N ALA A 148 2.32 -5.82 5.86
CA ALA A 148 1.61 -7.04 5.45
C ALA A 148 0.70 -6.80 4.22
N GLY A 149 0.04 -5.64 4.13
CA GLY A 149 -0.80 -5.27 2.99
C GLY A 149 -0.01 -5.09 1.69
N GLY A 150 1.22 -4.59 1.77
CA GLY A 150 2.13 -4.53 0.64
C GLY A 150 2.51 -5.93 0.14
N HIS A 151 2.84 -6.85 1.05
CA HIS A 151 3.06 -8.26 0.71
C HIS A 151 1.80 -8.90 0.08
N ILE A 152 0.62 -8.69 0.69
CA ILE A 152 -0.65 -9.22 0.21
C ILE A 152 -0.96 -8.70 -1.20
N SER A 153 -0.80 -7.40 -1.45
CA SER A 153 -1.07 -6.81 -2.76
C SER A 153 -0.19 -7.40 -3.87
N LEU A 154 1.09 -7.62 -3.59
CA LEU A 154 2.01 -8.25 -4.52
C LEU A 154 1.57 -9.68 -4.86
N LEU A 155 1.30 -10.51 -3.85
CA LEU A 155 0.98 -11.91 -4.09
C LEU A 155 -0.45 -12.15 -4.58
N ALA A 156 -1.41 -11.32 -4.21
CA ALA A 156 -2.75 -11.38 -4.78
C ALA A 156 -2.76 -11.18 -6.31
N THR A 157 -1.74 -10.52 -6.83
CA THR A 157 -1.65 -10.19 -8.26
C THR A 157 -0.65 -11.06 -9.04
N THR A 158 0.32 -11.68 -8.37
CA THR A 158 1.39 -12.46 -9.02
C THR A 158 1.27 -13.97 -8.80
N THR A 159 0.72 -14.43 -7.68
CA THR A 159 0.54 -15.87 -7.40
C THR A 159 -0.62 -16.45 -8.21
N PRO A 160 -0.45 -17.54 -8.96
CA PRO A 160 -1.53 -18.19 -9.71
C PRO A 160 -2.53 -18.92 -8.81
N GLY A 161 -2.09 -19.47 -7.69
CA GLY A 161 -2.89 -20.19 -6.70
C GLY A 161 -3.69 -19.27 -5.77
N LEU A 162 -4.12 -19.82 -4.63
CA LEU A 162 -4.84 -19.13 -3.55
C LEU A 162 -6.13 -18.43 -4.04
N ASN A 163 -6.89 -19.09 -4.90
CA ASN A 163 -8.16 -18.58 -5.43
C ASN A 163 -9.33 -19.10 -4.60
N ASP A 164 -10.29 -18.23 -4.27
CA ASP A 164 -11.57 -18.68 -3.71
C ASP A 164 -12.44 -19.30 -4.84
N PRO A 165 -12.95 -20.51 -4.65
CA PRO A 165 -13.80 -21.17 -5.68
C PRO A 165 -15.08 -20.40 -5.96
N ASN A 166 -15.54 -19.56 -5.04
CA ASN A 166 -16.77 -18.76 -5.15
C ASN A 166 -16.52 -17.39 -5.82
N ASP A 167 -15.27 -17.05 -6.12
CA ASP A 167 -14.95 -15.79 -6.81
C ASP A 167 -15.62 -15.72 -8.19
N PRO A 168 -15.99 -14.51 -8.67
CA PRO A 168 -16.53 -14.32 -9.99
C PRO A 168 -15.58 -14.83 -11.07
N LYS A 169 -16.12 -15.61 -12.01
CA LYS A 169 -15.36 -16.19 -13.13
C LYS A 169 -15.08 -15.13 -14.20
N GLY A 170 -13.98 -15.30 -14.92
CA GLY A 170 -13.60 -14.41 -16.04
C GLY A 170 -12.85 -13.14 -15.64
N TYR A 171 -12.60 -12.92 -14.35
CA TYR A 171 -11.83 -11.76 -13.86
C TYR A 171 -10.49 -12.24 -13.31
N ASP A 172 -9.40 -11.72 -13.89
CA ASP A 172 -8.05 -11.93 -13.38
C ASP A 172 -7.73 -10.96 -12.22
N THR A 173 -6.55 -11.12 -11.62
CA THR A 173 -6.06 -10.23 -10.57
C THR A 173 -4.87 -9.36 -11.01
N SER A 174 -4.59 -9.28 -12.32
CA SER A 174 -3.52 -8.44 -12.86
C SER A 174 -3.76 -6.95 -12.56
N VAL A 175 -2.68 -6.19 -12.43
CA VAL A 175 -2.73 -4.75 -12.20
C VAL A 175 -1.71 -4.03 -13.08
N ALA A 176 -1.88 -2.73 -13.25
CA ALA A 176 -1.07 -1.93 -14.14
C ALA A 176 0.11 -1.23 -13.45
N ALA A 177 0.07 -1.07 -12.13
CA ALA A 177 1.16 -0.50 -11.32
C ALA A 177 1.00 -0.80 -9.83
N TYR A 178 2.05 -0.50 -9.04
CA TYR A 178 2.02 -0.69 -7.59
C TYR A 178 2.45 0.57 -6.81
N LEU A 179 1.76 0.80 -5.68
CA LEU A 179 2.14 1.75 -4.62
C LEU A 179 2.44 0.97 -3.33
N LEU A 180 3.71 0.82 -2.97
CA LEU A 180 4.17 -0.07 -1.92
C LEU A 180 4.77 0.72 -0.75
N PHE A 181 4.18 0.58 0.42
CA PHE A 181 4.61 1.26 1.64
C PHE A 181 5.23 0.23 2.60
N ASN A 182 6.56 0.17 2.63
CA ASN A 182 7.35 -0.79 3.41
C ASN A 182 6.79 -2.24 3.40
N PRO A 183 6.60 -2.87 2.22
CA PRO A 183 6.06 -4.22 2.12
C PRO A 183 6.87 -5.23 2.95
N ALA A 184 6.16 -6.07 3.73
CA ALA A 184 6.79 -6.99 4.66
C ALA A 184 7.13 -8.32 3.96
N LEU A 185 8.16 -8.30 3.12
CA LEU A 185 8.73 -9.50 2.50
C LEU A 185 9.76 -10.16 3.43
N SER A 186 9.93 -11.46 3.35
CA SER A 186 10.84 -12.21 4.23
C SER A 186 11.46 -13.40 3.52
N ALA A 187 12.72 -13.66 3.78
CA ALA A 187 13.39 -14.90 3.34
C ALA A 187 12.72 -16.19 3.88
N GLY A 188 11.98 -16.08 4.98
CA GLY A 188 11.19 -17.20 5.52
C GLY A 188 10.04 -17.63 4.61
N ASP A 189 9.62 -16.78 3.69
CA ASP A 189 8.53 -17.05 2.74
C ASP A 189 8.94 -18.12 1.70
N ALA A 190 10.22 -18.31 1.48
CA ALA A 190 10.75 -19.34 0.57
C ALA A 190 10.29 -20.77 0.88
N LYS A 191 9.79 -21.03 2.08
CA LYS A 191 9.21 -22.32 2.48
C LYS A 191 7.84 -22.60 1.84
N ASP A 192 7.17 -21.55 1.36
CA ASP A 192 5.87 -21.64 0.73
C ASP A 192 5.86 -20.79 -0.57
N PRO A 193 6.03 -21.43 -1.74
CA PRO A 193 6.11 -20.73 -3.03
C PRO A 193 4.94 -19.81 -3.33
N GLU A 194 3.74 -20.10 -2.81
CA GLU A 194 2.55 -19.27 -3.05
C GLU A 194 2.53 -17.99 -2.21
N VAL A 195 3.39 -17.87 -1.20
CA VAL A 195 3.54 -16.64 -0.40
C VAL A 195 4.93 -16.01 -0.52
N ASP A 196 5.80 -16.58 -1.36
CA ASP A 196 7.14 -16.05 -1.65
C ASP A 196 7.14 -15.18 -2.91
N PHE A 197 7.15 -13.87 -2.71
CA PHE A 197 7.18 -12.93 -3.83
C PHE A 197 8.41 -13.11 -4.73
N LEU A 198 9.56 -13.50 -4.18
CA LEU A 198 10.76 -13.74 -4.98
C LEU A 198 10.54 -14.86 -6.01
N GLN A 199 9.80 -15.91 -5.67
CA GLN A 199 9.49 -16.98 -6.62
C GLN A 199 8.44 -16.58 -7.66
N GLN A 200 7.56 -15.64 -7.34
CA GLN A 200 6.52 -15.15 -8.24
C GLN A 200 6.99 -14.02 -9.18
N LEU A 201 8.12 -13.38 -8.87
CA LEU A 201 8.62 -12.23 -9.61
C LEU A 201 9.13 -12.62 -11.01
N LYS A 202 8.63 -11.95 -12.05
CA LYS A 202 8.95 -12.13 -13.46
C LYS A 202 9.42 -10.83 -14.11
N ALA A 203 9.99 -10.92 -15.31
CA ALA A 203 10.50 -9.76 -16.06
C ALA A 203 9.40 -8.77 -16.49
N ASP A 204 8.16 -9.23 -16.65
CA ASP A 204 6.98 -8.44 -16.99
C ASP A 204 6.27 -7.82 -15.76
N PHE A 205 6.95 -7.80 -14.60
CA PHE A 205 6.40 -7.19 -13.39
C PHE A 205 6.06 -5.72 -13.64
N PRO A 206 4.83 -5.29 -13.28
CA PRO A 206 4.36 -3.93 -13.53
C PRO A 206 5.20 -2.86 -12.86
N PRO A 207 5.16 -1.61 -13.38
CA PRO A 207 5.78 -0.46 -12.74
C PRO A 207 5.42 -0.36 -11.25
N SER A 208 6.43 -0.07 -10.43
CA SER A 208 6.24 -0.01 -8.98
C SER A 208 7.03 1.11 -8.34
N ILE A 209 6.45 1.76 -7.32
CA ILE A 209 7.18 2.61 -6.39
C ILE A 209 7.09 2.02 -4.99
N ALA A 210 8.23 1.90 -4.32
CA ALA A 210 8.32 1.39 -2.95
C ALA A 210 8.97 2.40 -2.02
N PHE A 211 8.40 2.56 -0.82
CA PHE A 211 8.87 3.48 0.21
C PHE A 211 9.33 2.70 1.44
N PHE A 212 10.54 2.98 1.93
CA PHE A 212 11.05 2.41 3.19
C PHE A 212 11.72 3.48 4.04
N GLY A 213 11.73 3.27 5.34
CA GLY A 213 12.66 3.95 6.23
C GLY A 213 14.02 3.24 6.20
N SER A 214 15.13 3.98 6.33
CA SER A 214 16.47 3.38 6.32
C SER A 214 16.71 2.44 7.52
N GLU A 215 15.96 2.61 8.61
CA GLU A 215 16.02 1.76 9.80
C GLU A 215 15.00 0.60 9.79
N ASP A 216 14.22 0.46 8.70
CA ASP A 216 13.23 -0.61 8.58
C ASP A 216 13.91 -1.95 8.27
N ASN A 217 13.82 -2.87 9.21
CA ASN A 217 14.38 -4.21 9.06
C ASN A 217 13.78 -5.03 7.88
N TRP A 218 12.54 -4.76 7.46
CA TRP A 218 11.93 -5.45 6.32
C TRP A 218 12.56 -5.06 4.99
N MET A 219 13.20 -3.89 4.92
CA MET A 219 13.98 -3.48 3.76
C MET A 219 15.09 -4.51 3.47
N LYS A 220 16.01 -4.71 4.42
CA LYS A 220 17.14 -5.62 4.27
C LYS A 220 16.74 -7.09 4.20
N LYS A 221 15.70 -7.50 4.94
CA LYS A 221 15.30 -8.90 5.06
C LYS A 221 14.53 -9.44 3.85
N GLY A 222 13.90 -8.57 3.07
CA GLY A 222 13.02 -9.03 2.01
C GLY A 222 12.97 -8.13 0.78
N TRP A 223 12.93 -6.80 0.96
CA TRP A 223 12.81 -5.89 -0.17
C TRP A 223 14.10 -5.77 -0.99
N ASP A 224 15.26 -5.65 -0.36
CA ASP A 224 16.55 -5.57 -1.07
C ASP A 224 16.77 -6.76 -2.00
N PRO A 225 16.59 -8.03 -1.58
CA PRO A 225 16.64 -9.18 -2.49
C PRO A 225 15.63 -9.12 -3.63
N ALA A 226 14.41 -8.62 -3.38
CA ALA A 226 13.39 -8.47 -4.40
C ALA A 226 13.77 -7.41 -5.43
N TYR A 227 14.28 -6.27 -4.97
CA TYR A 227 14.74 -5.17 -5.82
C TYR A 227 15.93 -5.59 -6.70
N ASP A 228 16.90 -6.29 -6.13
CA ASP A 228 18.04 -6.83 -6.88
C ASP A 228 17.59 -7.85 -7.93
N LYS A 229 16.61 -8.69 -7.60
CA LYS A 229 16.00 -9.61 -8.58
C LYS A 229 15.24 -8.86 -9.68
N MET A 230 14.50 -7.80 -9.37
CA MET A 230 13.86 -6.95 -10.38
C MET A 230 14.91 -6.38 -11.35
N LYS A 231 16.03 -5.87 -10.85
CA LYS A 231 17.13 -5.36 -11.68
C LYS A 231 17.71 -6.45 -12.56
N SER A 232 17.99 -7.64 -12.01
CA SER A 232 18.52 -8.77 -12.78
C SER A 232 17.58 -9.28 -13.86
N LEU A 233 16.27 -9.18 -13.66
CA LEU A 233 15.23 -9.52 -14.63
C LEU A 233 14.98 -8.42 -15.69
N GLY A 234 15.60 -7.25 -15.53
CA GLY A 234 15.40 -6.12 -16.43
C GLY A 234 14.02 -5.44 -16.27
N VAL A 235 13.41 -5.49 -15.08
CA VAL A 235 12.18 -4.77 -14.79
C VAL A 235 12.40 -3.27 -14.96
N LYS A 236 11.73 -2.64 -15.92
CA LYS A 236 12.06 -1.29 -16.41
C LYS A 236 11.69 -0.15 -15.46
N SER A 237 10.71 -0.35 -14.58
CA SER A 237 10.16 0.73 -13.75
C SER A 237 9.95 0.27 -12.31
N ALA A 238 11.05 0.09 -11.59
CA ALA A 238 11.06 -0.15 -10.15
C ALA A 238 11.68 1.08 -9.47
N ASP A 239 10.87 1.95 -8.89
CA ASP A 239 11.32 3.12 -8.14
C ASP A 239 11.40 2.77 -6.65
N PHE A 240 12.57 2.96 -6.05
CA PHE A 240 12.79 2.67 -4.65
C PHE A 240 13.20 3.94 -3.90
N ARG A 241 12.41 4.34 -2.91
CA ARG A 241 12.56 5.58 -2.15
C ARG A 241 12.80 5.30 -0.68
N ILE A 242 13.79 5.98 -0.10
CA ILE A 242 14.23 5.81 1.28
C ILE A 242 14.02 7.10 2.06
N ALA A 243 13.37 7.00 3.21
CA ALA A 243 13.25 8.03 4.23
C ALA A 243 14.36 7.81 5.28
N GLU A 244 15.39 8.66 5.28
CA GLU A 244 16.54 8.50 6.16
C GLU A 244 16.18 8.67 7.63
N GLY A 245 16.73 7.79 8.49
CA GLY A 245 16.46 7.76 9.93
C GLY A 245 15.08 7.25 10.34
N MET A 246 14.27 6.81 9.38
CA MET A 246 12.88 6.38 9.66
C MET A 246 12.78 4.86 9.78
N GLY A 247 11.91 4.42 10.70
CA GLY A 247 11.58 3.02 10.92
C GLY A 247 10.31 2.58 10.17
N HIS A 248 9.84 1.37 10.50
CA HIS A 248 8.65 0.76 9.91
C HIS A 248 7.37 1.58 10.15
N GLY A 249 6.58 1.81 9.10
CA GLY A 249 5.30 2.51 9.21
C GLY A 249 5.38 4.04 9.26
N PHE A 250 6.53 4.64 8.95
CA PHE A 250 6.77 6.09 8.99
C PHE A 250 5.73 6.88 8.18
N PHE A 251 5.28 6.35 7.05
CA PHE A 251 4.32 6.97 6.13
C PHE A 251 2.91 7.18 6.73
N ASN A 252 2.60 6.61 7.89
CA ASN A 252 1.30 6.76 8.55
C ASN A 252 1.15 8.11 9.30
N ARG A 253 2.19 8.93 9.35
CA ARG A 253 2.23 10.17 10.13
C ARG A 253 2.76 11.33 9.29
N GLN A 254 2.29 12.53 9.60
CA GLN A 254 2.87 13.74 9.05
C GLN A 254 4.31 13.96 9.55
N PRO A 255 5.21 14.55 8.73
CA PRO A 255 4.95 15.01 7.36
C PRO A 255 5.13 13.91 6.29
N TRP A 256 5.60 12.73 6.68
CA TRP A 256 5.94 11.64 5.77
C TRP A 256 4.75 11.08 4.98
N ALA A 257 3.54 11.19 5.52
CA ALA A 257 2.33 10.84 4.77
C ALA A 257 2.22 11.68 3.50
N ASP A 258 2.39 13.00 3.59
CA ASP A 258 2.34 13.89 2.43
C ASP A 258 3.55 13.71 1.50
N VAL A 259 4.74 13.55 2.06
CA VAL A 259 5.98 13.32 1.27
C VAL A 259 5.85 12.06 0.40
N THR A 260 5.36 10.96 0.96
CA THR A 260 5.17 9.72 0.20
C THR A 260 4.03 9.82 -0.80
N LEU A 261 2.92 10.52 -0.45
CA LEU A 261 1.81 10.76 -1.36
C LEU A 261 2.21 11.62 -2.56
N ILE A 262 2.97 12.70 -2.36
CA ILE A 262 3.48 13.54 -3.45
C ILE A 262 4.40 12.73 -4.38
N ALA A 263 5.24 11.86 -3.84
CA ALA A 263 6.10 11.01 -4.65
C ALA A 263 5.30 9.96 -5.44
N ALA A 264 4.27 9.36 -4.82
CA ALA A 264 3.36 8.43 -5.49
C ALA A 264 2.55 9.11 -6.60
N ASP A 265 2.07 10.35 -6.38
CA ASP A 265 1.36 11.14 -7.38
C ASP A 265 2.24 11.40 -8.61
N LYS A 266 3.48 11.88 -8.40
CA LYS A 266 4.44 12.10 -9.49
C LYS A 266 4.72 10.83 -10.27
N PHE A 267 4.90 9.70 -9.57
CA PHE A 267 5.09 8.41 -10.20
C PHE A 267 3.89 8.01 -11.07
N LEU A 268 2.67 8.15 -10.56
CA LEU A 268 1.46 7.85 -11.34
C LEU A 268 1.25 8.83 -12.50
N LYS A 269 1.67 10.09 -12.36
CA LYS A 269 1.70 11.06 -13.45
C LYS A 269 2.67 10.63 -14.56
N GLU A 270 3.88 10.24 -14.22
CA GLU A 270 4.90 9.75 -15.18
C GLU A 270 4.40 8.54 -15.96
N LEU A 271 3.57 7.69 -15.35
CA LEU A 271 2.93 6.54 -16.00
C LEU A 271 1.63 6.89 -16.76
N GLY A 272 1.19 8.15 -16.75
CA GLY A 272 -0.03 8.60 -17.44
C GLY A 272 -1.35 8.21 -16.77
N PHE A 273 -1.34 7.86 -15.47
CA PHE A 273 -2.56 7.62 -14.70
C PHE A 273 -3.22 8.90 -14.22
N ILE A 274 -2.45 9.96 -14.01
CA ILE A 274 -2.87 11.25 -13.47
C ILE A 274 -2.33 12.37 -14.36
N GLU A 275 -3.11 13.45 -14.51
CA GLU A 275 -2.70 14.67 -15.18
C GLU A 275 -2.41 15.80 -14.18
N GLY A 276 -1.52 16.73 -14.57
CA GLY A 276 -1.16 17.90 -13.77
C GLY A 276 -0.20 17.58 -12.62
N GLU A 277 0.15 18.60 -11.83
CA GLU A 277 1.05 18.47 -10.68
C GLU A 277 0.30 18.00 -9.43
N PRO A 278 1.01 17.39 -8.44
CA PRO A 278 0.42 17.08 -7.14
C PRO A 278 -0.26 18.29 -6.52
N THR A 279 -1.44 18.07 -5.92
CA THR A 279 -2.20 19.15 -5.27
C THR A 279 -1.83 19.36 -3.80
N LEU A 280 -1.09 18.42 -3.20
CA LEU A 280 -0.49 18.59 -1.88
C LEU A 280 0.75 19.48 -1.97
N ALA A 281 0.86 20.44 -1.05
CA ALA A 281 2.07 21.23 -0.90
C ALA A 281 3.16 20.41 -0.20
N ALA A 282 4.41 20.55 -0.67
CA ALA A 282 5.54 19.94 0.03
C ALA A 282 5.64 20.45 1.47
N PRO A 283 5.90 19.57 2.46
CA PRO A 283 6.07 19.98 3.83
C PRO A 283 7.20 21.01 3.98
N LYS A 284 6.96 22.04 4.79
CA LYS A 284 7.95 23.10 5.07
C LYS A 284 9.14 22.62 5.91
N THR A 285 9.01 21.47 6.54
CA THR A 285 10.00 20.84 7.43
C THR A 285 11.17 20.23 6.69
N GLY A 286 11.08 20.10 5.35
CA GLY A 286 12.23 19.79 4.49
C GLY A 286 12.55 18.30 4.32
N GLU A 287 11.67 17.40 4.78
CA GLU A 287 11.82 15.94 4.59
C GLU A 287 11.87 15.57 3.11
N LYS A 288 12.81 14.69 2.78
CA LYS A 288 13.04 14.23 1.39
C LYS A 288 13.22 12.72 1.36
N LEU A 289 12.73 12.13 0.27
CA LEU A 289 12.99 10.73 -0.05
C LEU A 289 14.23 10.64 -0.94
N ALA A 290 15.23 9.88 -0.51
CA ALA A 290 16.34 9.52 -1.35
C ALA A 290 15.92 8.44 -2.35
N LYS A 291 16.32 8.56 -3.61
CA LYS A 291 16.15 7.51 -4.61
C LYS A 291 17.31 6.53 -4.51
N ARG A 292 17.01 5.23 -4.40
CA ARG A 292 18.04 4.19 -4.48
C ARG A 292 18.33 3.91 -5.96
N PRO A 293 19.61 3.88 -6.35
CA PRO A 293 20.04 3.60 -7.73
C PRO A 293 19.77 2.16 -8.17
#